data_7e4cd150cc67889740a464918e2650f2
#
_entry.id   7e4cd150cc67889740a464918e2650f2
#
_cell.length_a   1.000
_cell.length_b   1.000
_cell.length_c   1.000
_cell.angle_alpha   90.00
_cell.angle_beta   90.00
_cell.angle_gamma   90.00
#
_symmetry.space_group_name_H-M   'P 1'
#
loop_
_entity.id
_entity.type
_entity.pdbx_description
1 polymer ?
#
loop_
_entity_poly.entity_id
_entity_poly.type
_entity_poly.pdbx_seq_one_letter_code
_entity_poly.pdbx_strand_id
1 'polypeptide(L)'
;MNRKFLPLVLVCLAFCAGAARAAFINGQNYAPLADWAGANGFRIIWPAHNEVVLTNRTSRLVFGVDSAQAEINGVNVRLSFPAAKDRTGALIAQFDLDTAIRPLLSPSHYVEQKKITTICLDPGHGGKDSGNRVGFHYEKNYTLPLAFEVRDQLKKLGFKVILTRSTDTFVDLPVRPAIANSRGADLFVSLHFNAAQSGRDEVSGPETYCITPVGASSSNAQGEGGDYGPTTANRFGNKSLLLAYQMEKSLVQNLGAEDRGVRRARFAVLRDAAMPAILIEGGYMTSPVEGKKIYDASYRKQMASAIVKGILNYQRLSGPVLSPAATGMSTVIKVKTPG
;
A
#
# COMPACT_ATOMS: atom_id res chain seq x y z
N MET A 1 53.31 -36.22 46.76
CA MET A 1 52.37 -36.13 45.65
C MET A 1 51.86 -34.70 45.50
N ASN A 2 52.56 -33.91 44.66
CA ASN A 2 52.21 -32.49 44.44
C ASN A 2 51.37 -32.38 43.18
N ARG A 3 50.06 -32.09 43.31
CA ARG A 3 49.18 -31.76 42.19
C ARG A 3 49.32 -30.25 41.90
N LYS A 4 49.93 -29.93 40.77
CA LYS A 4 49.95 -28.54 40.24
C LYS A 4 48.58 -28.23 39.65
N PHE A 5 47.90 -27.24 40.21
CA PHE A 5 46.71 -26.63 39.60
C PHE A 5 47.16 -25.66 38.50
N LEU A 6 46.69 -25.90 37.26
CA LEU A 6 46.85 -24.98 36.12
C LEU A 6 45.63 -24.03 36.11
N PRO A 7 45.81 -22.71 36.11
CA PRO A 7 44.68 -21.82 36.00
C PRO A 7 44.13 -21.79 34.58
N LEU A 8 42.83 -22.05 34.45
CA LEU A 8 42.08 -21.92 33.23
C LEU A 8 41.87 -20.43 32.96
N VAL A 9 42.62 -19.87 31.98
CA VAL A 9 42.42 -18.50 31.52
C VAL A 9 41.18 -18.48 30.61
N LEU A 10 40.08 -18.00 31.11
CA LEU A 10 38.86 -17.75 30.34
C LEU A 10 39.08 -16.48 29.51
N VAL A 11 39.37 -16.59 28.23
CA VAL A 11 39.40 -15.48 27.29
C VAL A 11 37.96 -15.12 26.96
N CYS A 12 37.40 -14.13 27.65
CA CYS A 12 36.16 -13.50 27.22
C CYS A 12 36.43 -12.67 25.93
N LEU A 13 36.14 -13.25 24.77
CA LEU A 13 35.98 -12.49 23.56
C LEU A 13 34.74 -11.58 23.70
N ALA A 14 34.96 -10.35 24.15
CA ALA A 14 33.96 -9.29 24.04
C ALA A 14 33.75 -9.01 22.56
N PHE A 15 32.68 -9.57 22.01
CA PHE A 15 32.12 -9.07 20.74
C PHE A 15 31.65 -7.62 21.02
N CYS A 16 32.48 -6.66 20.73
CA CYS A 16 32.04 -5.30 20.52
C CYS A 16 31.13 -5.31 19.28
N ALA A 17 29.84 -5.53 19.49
CA ALA A 17 28.83 -5.16 18.52
C ALA A 17 28.98 -3.63 18.35
N GLY A 18 29.69 -3.21 17.31
CA GLY A 18 29.78 -1.80 16.94
C GLY A 18 28.36 -1.28 16.81
N ALA A 19 27.97 -0.35 17.67
CA ALA A 19 26.68 0.31 17.58
C ALA A 19 26.57 0.86 16.16
N ALA A 20 25.60 0.37 15.38
CA ALA A 20 25.31 0.86 14.06
C ALA A 20 25.14 2.39 14.15
N ARG A 21 26.07 3.15 13.55
CA ARG A 21 26.02 4.62 13.58
C ARG A 21 24.83 5.06 12.73
N ALA A 22 23.71 5.34 13.39
CA ALA A 22 22.61 6.03 12.74
C ALA A 22 23.11 7.38 12.23
N ALA A 23 22.93 7.65 10.93
CA ALA A 23 23.24 8.95 10.34
C ALA A 23 22.01 9.87 10.52
N PHE A 24 22.27 11.14 10.82
CA PHE A 24 21.23 12.17 10.90
C PHE A 24 21.33 13.04 9.65
N ILE A 25 20.32 12.93 8.75
CA ILE A 25 20.30 13.61 7.45
C ILE A 25 18.98 14.38 7.34
N ASN A 26 19.05 15.67 7.08
CA ASN A 26 17.87 16.53 6.86
C ASN A 26 16.78 16.37 7.94
N GLY A 27 17.17 16.30 9.20
CA GLY A 27 16.22 16.18 10.32
C GLY A 27 15.70 14.77 10.56
N GLN A 28 16.20 13.73 9.87
CA GLN A 28 15.78 12.36 10.00
C GLN A 28 16.91 11.42 10.41
N ASN A 29 16.57 10.41 11.20
CA ASN A 29 17.49 9.32 11.53
C ASN A 29 17.48 8.28 10.40
N TYR A 30 18.66 7.93 9.92
CA TYR A 30 18.90 6.91 8.92
C TYR A 30 19.64 5.71 9.50
N ALA A 31 19.20 4.52 9.17
CA ALA A 31 19.86 3.27 9.48
C ALA A 31 20.71 2.81 8.29
N PRO A 32 21.91 2.22 8.52
CA PRO A 32 22.63 1.51 7.47
C PRO A 32 21.78 0.37 6.92
N LEU A 33 21.52 0.37 5.63
CA LEU A 33 20.65 -0.62 5.00
C LEU A 33 21.24 -2.03 5.09
N ALA A 34 22.56 -2.15 5.11
CA ALA A 34 23.25 -3.43 5.27
C ALA A 34 22.99 -4.06 6.65
N ASP A 35 23.03 -3.27 7.71
CA ASP A 35 22.79 -3.75 9.07
C ASP A 35 21.33 -4.19 9.24
N TRP A 36 20.40 -3.37 8.72
CA TRP A 36 18.99 -3.72 8.73
C TRP A 36 18.72 -4.99 7.91
N ALA A 37 19.34 -5.11 6.74
CA ALA A 37 19.20 -6.28 5.87
C ALA A 37 19.70 -7.55 6.56
N GLY A 38 20.89 -7.50 7.16
CA GLY A 38 21.46 -8.63 7.92
C GLY A 38 20.58 -9.07 9.08
N ALA A 39 20.08 -8.10 9.87
CA ALA A 39 19.21 -8.38 11.01
C ALA A 39 17.84 -8.96 10.60
N ASN A 40 17.39 -8.75 9.35
CA ASN A 40 16.11 -9.23 8.82
C ASN A 40 16.27 -10.36 7.80
N GLY A 41 17.45 -10.99 7.69
CA GLY A 41 17.71 -12.17 6.85
C GLY A 41 17.72 -11.89 5.36
N PHE A 42 18.05 -10.65 4.95
CA PHE A 42 18.21 -10.28 3.56
C PHE A 42 19.68 -10.32 3.13
N ARG A 43 19.91 -10.73 1.89
CA ARG A 43 21.15 -10.48 1.16
C ARG A 43 21.04 -9.14 0.45
N ILE A 44 22.15 -8.37 0.45
CA ILE A 44 22.25 -7.09 -0.25
C ILE A 44 23.04 -7.28 -1.56
N ILE A 45 22.55 -6.67 -2.63
CA ILE A 45 23.17 -6.70 -3.96
C ILE A 45 23.14 -5.29 -4.53
N TRP A 46 24.20 -4.89 -5.20
CA TRP A 46 24.32 -3.63 -5.91
C TRP A 46 24.40 -3.89 -7.42
N PRO A 47 23.25 -3.92 -8.13
CA PRO A 47 23.25 -4.14 -9.58
C PRO A 47 23.75 -2.93 -10.36
N ALA A 48 23.63 -1.71 -9.78
CA ALA A 48 24.10 -0.45 -10.34
C ALA A 48 24.55 0.50 -9.21
N HIS A 49 25.23 1.61 -9.57
CA HIS A 49 25.74 2.58 -8.60
C HIS A 49 24.64 3.28 -7.77
N ASN A 50 23.46 3.42 -8.36
CA ASN A 50 22.34 4.15 -7.77
C ASN A 50 21.17 3.23 -7.41
N GLU A 51 21.36 1.92 -7.43
CA GLU A 51 20.33 0.95 -7.06
C GLU A 51 20.88 -0.07 -6.09
N VAL A 52 20.10 -0.38 -5.05
CA VAL A 52 20.39 -1.45 -4.09
C VAL A 52 19.21 -2.40 -3.99
N VAL A 53 19.49 -3.69 -4.05
CA VAL A 53 18.50 -4.76 -3.98
C VAL A 53 18.72 -5.58 -2.72
N LEU A 54 17.67 -5.75 -1.95
CA LEU A 54 17.59 -6.70 -0.85
C LEU A 54 16.74 -7.89 -1.26
N THR A 55 17.22 -9.09 -1.01
CA THR A 55 16.47 -10.29 -1.35
C THR A 55 16.66 -11.39 -0.30
N ASN A 56 15.58 -12.12 -0.05
CA ASN A 56 15.58 -13.36 0.71
C ASN A 56 14.66 -14.39 0.01
N ARG A 57 14.26 -15.46 0.71
CA ARG A 57 13.43 -16.53 0.12
C ARG A 57 12.03 -16.06 -0.30
N THR A 58 11.49 -15.03 0.32
CA THR A 58 10.08 -14.61 0.19
C THR A 58 9.90 -13.21 -0.33
N SER A 59 10.95 -12.39 -0.30
CA SER A 59 10.84 -10.96 -0.57
C SER A 59 12.02 -10.42 -1.36
N ARG A 60 11.70 -9.47 -2.23
CA ARG A 60 12.64 -8.64 -2.99
C ARG A 60 12.26 -7.18 -2.79
N LEU A 61 13.24 -6.37 -2.38
CA LEU A 61 13.09 -4.92 -2.25
C LEU A 61 14.16 -4.25 -3.11
N VAL A 62 13.78 -3.20 -3.81
CA VAL A 62 14.69 -2.37 -4.61
C VAL A 62 14.58 -0.94 -4.13
N PHE A 63 15.72 -0.27 -3.94
CA PHE A 63 15.77 1.13 -3.55
C PHE A 63 16.65 1.89 -4.53
N GLY A 64 16.14 2.99 -5.07
CA GLY A 64 16.95 3.97 -5.76
C GLY A 64 17.71 4.84 -4.74
N VAL A 65 19.03 4.95 -4.91
CA VAL A 65 19.85 5.87 -4.10
C VAL A 65 19.52 7.30 -4.51
N ASP A 66 19.44 8.19 -3.52
CA ASP A 66 19.01 9.59 -3.66
C ASP A 66 17.61 9.73 -4.26
N SER A 67 16.80 8.69 -4.10
CA SER A 67 15.43 8.58 -4.59
C SER A 67 14.49 8.13 -3.48
N ALA A 68 13.27 8.67 -3.50
CA ALA A 68 12.18 8.18 -2.67
C ALA A 68 11.39 7.02 -3.34
N GLN A 69 11.88 6.51 -4.47
CA GLN A 69 11.27 5.37 -5.16
C GLN A 69 11.81 4.06 -4.60
N ALA A 70 10.91 3.19 -4.21
CA ALA A 70 11.22 1.80 -3.86
C ALA A 70 10.28 0.86 -4.62
N GLU A 71 10.74 -0.38 -4.84
CA GLU A 71 9.89 -1.49 -5.27
C GLU A 71 9.88 -2.55 -4.17
N ILE A 72 8.73 -2.99 -3.74
CA ILE A 72 8.57 -4.05 -2.73
C ILE A 72 7.77 -5.19 -3.34
N ASN A 73 8.40 -6.34 -3.55
CA ASN A 73 7.79 -7.52 -4.14
C ASN A 73 7.05 -7.23 -5.48
N GLY A 74 7.68 -6.41 -6.33
CA GLY A 74 7.18 -6.07 -7.66
C GLY A 74 6.06 -5.03 -7.67
N VAL A 75 5.94 -4.21 -6.62
CA VAL A 75 5.04 -3.06 -6.57
C VAL A 75 5.82 -1.82 -6.17
N ASN A 76 5.67 -0.76 -6.93
CA ASN A 76 6.27 0.53 -6.63
C ASN A 76 5.64 1.16 -5.38
N VAL A 77 6.49 1.65 -4.49
CA VAL A 77 6.08 2.33 -3.25
C VAL A 77 6.92 3.59 -3.09
N ARG A 78 6.26 4.72 -2.94
CA ARG A 78 6.97 5.96 -2.66
C ARG A 78 7.26 6.09 -1.17
N LEU A 79 8.54 6.19 -0.83
CA LEU A 79 9.03 6.46 0.51
C LEU A 79 8.77 7.94 0.88
N SER A 80 8.75 8.22 2.17
CA SER A 80 8.63 9.58 2.69
C SER A 80 9.91 10.38 2.53
N PHE A 81 11.06 9.69 2.63
CA PHE A 81 12.40 10.26 2.51
C PHE A 81 13.23 9.47 1.51
N PRO A 82 14.07 10.15 0.68
CA PRO A 82 14.97 9.45 -0.24
C PRO A 82 15.90 8.49 0.51
N ALA A 83 16.12 7.29 -0.05
CA ALA A 83 17.22 6.47 0.40
C ALA A 83 18.53 7.22 0.08
N ALA A 84 19.46 7.27 1.03
CA ALA A 84 20.72 7.99 0.90
C ALA A 84 21.90 7.02 0.74
N LYS A 85 23.09 7.57 0.48
CA LYS A 85 24.33 6.81 0.44
C LYS A 85 25.43 7.60 1.11
N ASP A 86 26.27 6.92 1.87
CA ASP A 86 27.52 7.42 2.40
C ASP A 86 28.71 6.52 2.06
N ARG A 87 29.86 6.73 2.73
CA ARG A 87 31.06 5.92 2.52
C ARG A 87 30.88 4.45 2.96
N THR A 88 29.89 4.15 3.81
CA THR A 88 29.64 2.81 4.36
C THR A 88 28.63 2.04 3.54
N GLY A 89 27.82 2.70 2.69
CA GLY A 89 26.82 2.08 1.84
C GLY A 89 25.51 2.85 1.77
N ALA A 90 24.42 2.15 1.44
CA ALA A 90 23.09 2.72 1.41
C ALA A 90 22.54 2.91 2.82
N LEU A 91 21.76 3.97 2.96
CA LEU A 91 21.07 4.37 4.17
C LEU A 91 19.57 4.48 3.89
N ILE A 92 18.75 4.08 4.83
CA ILE A 92 17.29 4.19 4.76
C ILE A 92 16.77 4.95 5.98
N ALA A 93 15.82 5.85 5.78
CA ALA A 93 15.20 6.55 6.90
C ALA A 93 14.49 5.56 7.83
N GLN A 94 14.78 5.66 9.14
CA GLN A 94 14.10 4.82 10.15
C GLN A 94 12.58 4.99 10.06
N PHE A 95 12.14 6.21 9.76
CA PHE A 95 10.75 6.54 9.51
C PHE A 95 10.10 5.63 8.44
N ASP A 96 10.77 5.45 7.30
CA ASP A 96 10.23 4.61 6.21
C ASP A 96 10.33 3.11 6.50
N LEU A 97 11.33 2.69 7.30
CA LEU A 97 11.34 1.34 7.84
C LEU A 97 10.06 1.05 8.64
N ASP A 98 9.62 2.00 9.47
CA ASP A 98 8.48 1.84 10.38
C ASP A 98 7.12 2.06 9.70
N THR A 99 7.04 2.99 8.75
CA THR A 99 5.78 3.42 8.15
C THR A 99 5.52 2.85 6.74
N ALA A 100 6.51 2.21 6.13
CA ALA A 100 6.38 1.61 4.80
C ALA A 100 6.86 0.16 4.76
N ILE A 101 8.13 -0.11 5.09
CA ILE A 101 8.76 -1.39 4.80
C ILE A 101 8.28 -2.49 5.74
N ARG A 102 8.36 -2.30 7.06
CA ARG A 102 7.91 -3.31 8.04
C ARG A 102 6.43 -3.67 7.89
N PRO A 103 5.49 -2.72 7.72
CA PRO A 103 4.10 -3.06 7.49
C PRO A 103 3.88 -3.95 6.26
N LEU A 104 4.60 -3.69 5.15
CA LEU A 104 4.46 -4.47 3.92
C LEU A 104 5.11 -5.84 3.98
N LEU A 105 6.18 -6.01 4.76
CA LEU A 105 6.88 -7.29 4.93
C LEU A 105 6.21 -8.20 5.97
N SER A 106 5.57 -7.62 6.98
CA SER A 106 4.96 -8.36 8.10
C SER A 106 3.53 -7.88 8.37
N PRO A 107 2.62 -7.97 7.38
CA PRO A 107 1.29 -7.36 7.43
C PRO A 107 0.44 -7.86 8.60
N SER A 108 0.60 -9.11 9.05
CA SER A 108 -0.16 -9.68 10.16
C SER A 108 0.01 -8.94 11.50
N HIS A 109 1.11 -8.20 11.68
CA HIS A 109 1.33 -7.37 12.87
C HIS A 109 0.58 -6.02 12.83
N TYR A 110 0.07 -5.63 11.67
CA TYR A 110 -0.50 -4.29 11.43
C TYR A 110 -1.98 -4.30 11.07
N VAL A 111 -2.56 -5.47 10.81
CA VAL A 111 -3.99 -5.64 10.56
C VAL A 111 -4.67 -6.31 11.74
N GLU A 112 -5.86 -5.82 12.08
CA GLU A 112 -6.70 -6.49 13.06
C GLU A 112 -7.31 -7.75 12.43
N GLN A 113 -7.45 -8.79 13.24
CA GLN A 113 -8.17 -10.02 12.87
C GLN A 113 -9.69 -9.75 12.89
N LYS A 114 -10.13 -8.83 12.04
CA LYS A 114 -11.53 -8.41 11.93
C LYS A 114 -12.05 -8.69 10.53
N LYS A 115 -13.21 -9.36 10.45
CA LYS A 115 -13.90 -9.57 9.17
C LYS A 115 -14.38 -8.23 8.62
N ILE A 116 -14.01 -7.93 7.38
CA ILE A 116 -14.53 -6.79 6.63
C ILE A 116 -15.90 -7.19 6.09
N THR A 117 -16.92 -6.39 6.35
CA THR A 117 -18.30 -6.64 5.95
C THR A 117 -18.93 -5.47 5.21
N THR A 118 -18.51 -4.25 5.51
CA THR A 118 -19.10 -3.02 4.98
C THR A 118 -18.05 -2.17 4.30
N ILE A 119 -18.23 -1.83 3.04
CA ILE A 119 -17.32 -1.05 2.22
C ILE A 119 -18.02 0.21 1.75
N CYS A 120 -17.40 1.36 1.98
CA CYS A 120 -17.85 2.63 1.40
C CYS A 120 -17.05 2.92 0.13
N LEU A 121 -17.73 3.02 -0.99
CA LEU A 121 -17.18 3.48 -2.26
C LEU A 121 -17.54 4.95 -2.43
N ASP A 122 -16.57 5.76 -2.79
CA ASP A 122 -16.72 7.18 -3.05
C ASP A 122 -16.45 7.46 -4.53
N PRO A 123 -17.49 7.53 -5.38
CA PRO A 123 -17.33 8.00 -6.75
C PRO A 123 -16.92 9.48 -6.72
N GLY A 124 -15.68 9.79 -7.11
CA GLY A 124 -15.16 11.15 -7.10
C GLY A 124 -16.03 12.13 -7.88
N HIS A 125 -15.97 13.43 -7.50
CA HIS A 125 -16.69 14.52 -8.16
C HIS A 125 -18.22 14.38 -8.14
N GLY A 126 -18.91 15.02 -9.10
CA GLY A 126 -20.37 14.96 -9.25
C GLY A 126 -21.05 16.33 -9.26
N GLY A 127 -22.20 16.45 -9.92
CA GLY A 127 -22.95 17.68 -10.07
C GLY A 127 -22.13 18.79 -10.70
N LYS A 128 -21.94 19.90 -9.99
CA LYS A 128 -21.15 21.07 -10.44
C LYS A 128 -19.64 20.80 -10.55
N ASP A 129 -19.12 19.78 -9.87
CA ASP A 129 -17.73 19.36 -9.94
C ASP A 129 -17.58 18.29 -11.03
N SER A 130 -16.98 18.66 -12.15
CA SER A 130 -16.75 17.76 -13.28
C SER A 130 -15.57 16.80 -13.05
N GLY A 131 -14.66 17.12 -12.13
CA GLY A 131 -13.33 16.53 -12.10
C GLY A 131 -12.50 16.92 -13.31
N ASN A 132 -11.51 16.11 -13.62
CA ASN A 132 -10.67 16.27 -14.81
C ASN A 132 -11.53 16.30 -16.08
N ARG A 133 -11.07 17.11 -17.06
CA ARG A 133 -11.77 17.29 -18.32
C ARG A 133 -10.83 17.09 -19.52
N VAL A 134 -11.24 16.21 -20.44
CA VAL A 134 -10.56 15.99 -21.71
C VAL A 134 -11.60 16.06 -22.82
N GLY A 135 -11.64 17.16 -23.56
CA GLY A 135 -12.70 17.43 -24.54
C GLY A 135 -14.09 17.41 -23.89
N PHE A 136 -14.94 16.49 -24.31
CA PHE A 136 -16.29 16.28 -23.75
C PHE A 136 -16.34 15.20 -22.65
N HIS A 137 -15.21 14.63 -22.29
CA HIS A 137 -15.12 13.64 -21.24
C HIS A 137 -14.87 14.32 -19.88
N TYR A 138 -15.80 14.15 -18.96
CA TYR A 138 -15.71 14.61 -17.58
C TYR A 138 -15.46 13.41 -16.68
N GLU A 139 -14.53 13.52 -15.75
CA GLU A 139 -14.15 12.43 -14.83
C GLU A 139 -15.34 11.85 -14.07
N LYS A 140 -16.24 12.71 -13.59
CA LYS A 140 -17.46 12.31 -12.88
C LYS A 140 -18.34 11.30 -13.63
N ASN A 141 -18.29 11.34 -14.98
CA ASN A 141 -19.07 10.45 -15.86
C ASN A 141 -18.49 9.01 -15.90
N TYR A 142 -17.28 8.81 -15.40
CA TYR A 142 -16.59 7.51 -15.37
C TYR A 142 -16.44 6.95 -13.98
N THR A 143 -16.28 7.82 -12.95
CA THR A 143 -16.16 7.38 -11.56
C THR A 143 -17.45 6.75 -11.04
N LEU A 144 -18.63 7.31 -11.39
CA LEU A 144 -19.91 6.77 -10.94
C LEU A 144 -20.25 5.40 -11.54
N PRO A 145 -20.15 5.17 -12.85
CA PRO A 145 -20.33 3.84 -13.43
C PRO A 145 -19.32 2.81 -12.91
N LEU A 146 -18.04 3.19 -12.72
CA LEU A 146 -17.04 2.30 -12.11
C LEU A 146 -17.47 1.91 -10.69
N ALA A 147 -17.94 2.86 -9.89
CA ALA A 147 -18.42 2.55 -8.53
C ALA A 147 -19.63 1.60 -8.54
N PHE A 148 -20.51 1.69 -9.51
CA PHE A 148 -21.63 0.75 -9.65
C PHE A 148 -21.16 -0.65 -9.99
N GLU A 149 -20.20 -0.80 -10.91
CA GLU A 149 -19.61 -2.09 -11.25
C GLU A 149 -18.91 -2.73 -10.03
N VAL A 150 -18.11 -1.96 -9.29
CA VAL A 150 -17.45 -2.43 -8.06
C VAL A 150 -18.51 -2.83 -7.01
N ARG A 151 -19.52 -1.99 -6.79
CA ARG A 151 -20.63 -2.25 -5.85
C ARG A 151 -21.32 -3.58 -6.15
N ASP A 152 -21.68 -3.79 -7.41
CA ASP A 152 -22.48 -4.94 -7.81
C ASP A 152 -21.68 -6.24 -7.71
N GLN A 153 -20.38 -6.20 -8.00
CA GLN A 153 -19.48 -7.33 -7.79
C GLN A 153 -19.28 -7.62 -6.28
N LEU A 154 -19.07 -6.59 -5.45
CA LEU A 154 -18.93 -6.76 -4.00
C LEU A 154 -20.20 -7.28 -3.34
N LYS A 155 -21.39 -6.82 -3.77
CA LYS A 155 -22.69 -7.32 -3.27
C LYS A 155 -22.89 -8.81 -3.58
N LYS A 156 -22.48 -9.26 -4.75
CA LYS A 156 -22.52 -10.71 -5.11
C LYS A 156 -21.63 -11.56 -4.20
N LEU A 157 -20.59 -10.96 -3.61
CA LEU A 157 -19.70 -11.61 -2.65
C LEU A 157 -20.16 -11.46 -1.18
N GLY A 158 -21.34 -10.87 -0.96
CA GLY A 158 -21.95 -10.74 0.36
C GLY A 158 -21.53 -9.50 1.16
N PHE A 159 -20.82 -8.54 0.56
CA PHE A 159 -20.50 -7.30 1.24
C PHE A 159 -21.69 -6.34 1.26
N LYS A 160 -21.82 -5.60 2.36
CA LYS A 160 -22.63 -4.39 2.41
C LYS A 160 -21.85 -3.26 1.75
N VAL A 161 -22.44 -2.59 0.77
CA VAL A 161 -21.79 -1.49 0.05
C VAL A 161 -22.57 -0.19 0.25
N ILE A 162 -21.86 0.84 0.69
CA ILE A 162 -22.32 2.21 0.82
C ILE A 162 -21.73 3.00 -0.34
N LEU A 163 -22.50 3.91 -0.92
CA LEU A 163 -22.01 4.90 -1.88
C LEU A 163 -22.14 6.28 -1.25
N THR A 164 -21.14 7.15 -1.45
CA THR A 164 -21.21 8.56 -1.04
C THR A 164 -22.17 9.35 -1.91
N ARG A 165 -22.30 8.98 -3.18
CA ARG A 165 -23.34 9.42 -4.12
C ARG A 165 -23.78 8.27 -5.03
N SER A 166 -25.02 8.29 -5.46
CA SER A 166 -25.59 7.30 -6.40
C SER A 166 -26.20 7.95 -7.66
N THR A 167 -26.05 9.26 -7.78
CA THR A 167 -26.49 10.06 -8.93
C THR A 167 -25.42 11.07 -9.26
N ASP A 168 -25.62 11.88 -10.32
CA ASP A 168 -24.72 13.00 -10.65
C ASP A 168 -24.99 14.19 -9.72
N THR A 169 -24.71 14.02 -8.43
CA THR A 169 -24.84 15.05 -7.40
C THR A 169 -23.48 15.43 -6.83
N PHE A 170 -23.31 16.71 -6.47
CA PHE A 170 -22.13 17.18 -5.76
C PHE A 170 -22.20 16.77 -4.29
N VAL A 171 -21.10 16.24 -3.77
CA VAL A 171 -20.92 15.96 -2.34
C VAL A 171 -19.62 16.62 -1.89
N ASP A 172 -19.68 17.49 -0.90
CA ASP A 172 -18.52 18.19 -0.35
C ASP A 172 -17.46 17.19 0.16
N LEU A 173 -16.17 17.54 0.01
CA LEU A 173 -15.08 16.64 0.32
C LEU A 173 -15.10 16.09 1.76
N PRO A 174 -15.32 16.90 2.82
CA PRO A 174 -15.39 16.38 4.20
C PRO A 174 -16.62 15.50 4.47
N VAL A 175 -17.70 15.68 3.70
CA VAL A 175 -18.93 14.89 3.87
C VAL A 175 -18.74 13.44 3.42
N ARG A 176 -17.85 13.18 2.47
CA ARG A 176 -17.59 11.85 1.91
C ARG A 176 -17.09 10.86 2.99
N PRO A 177 -15.99 11.13 3.71
CA PRO A 177 -15.59 10.26 4.82
C PRO A 177 -16.59 10.27 5.99
N ALA A 178 -17.30 11.37 6.24
CA ALA A 178 -18.33 11.42 7.27
C ALA A 178 -19.49 10.45 7.00
N ILE A 179 -19.89 10.26 5.73
CA ILE A 179 -20.86 9.23 5.33
C ILE A 179 -20.35 7.83 5.68
N ALA A 180 -19.08 7.53 5.40
CA ALA A 180 -18.47 6.24 5.73
C ALA A 180 -18.42 6.01 7.24
N ASN A 181 -17.97 7.02 8.00
CA ASN A 181 -17.86 7.01 9.46
C ASN A 181 -19.22 6.74 10.11
N SER A 182 -20.25 7.54 9.75
CA SER A 182 -21.59 7.45 10.35
C SER A 182 -22.31 6.13 10.05
N ARG A 183 -21.94 5.45 8.97
CA ARG A 183 -22.54 4.18 8.56
C ARG A 183 -21.72 2.96 8.94
N GLY A 184 -20.62 3.14 9.69
CA GLY A 184 -19.77 2.08 10.20
C GLY A 184 -19.09 1.28 9.09
N ALA A 185 -18.56 1.95 8.07
CA ALA A 185 -17.79 1.29 7.03
C ALA A 185 -16.48 0.72 7.60
N ASP A 186 -16.11 -0.48 7.16
CA ASP A 186 -14.83 -1.11 7.50
C ASP A 186 -13.69 -0.64 6.59
N LEU A 187 -14.02 -0.24 5.35
CA LEU A 187 -13.10 0.33 4.37
C LEU A 187 -13.73 1.52 3.66
N PHE A 188 -12.91 2.50 3.29
CA PHE A 188 -13.26 3.61 2.41
C PHE A 188 -12.39 3.58 1.16
N VAL A 189 -13.01 3.57 -0.03
CA VAL A 189 -12.32 3.53 -1.32
C VAL A 189 -12.87 4.63 -2.21
N SER A 190 -12.09 5.68 -2.42
CA SER A 190 -12.40 6.77 -3.36
C SER A 190 -11.89 6.43 -4.75
N LEU A 191 -12.70 6.70 -5.78
CA LEU A 191 -12.45 6.30 -7.16
C LEU A 191 -12.34 7.54 -8.04
N HIS A 192 -11.19 7.67 -8.69
CA HIS A 192 -10.80 8.79 -9.54
C HIS A 192 -10.08 8.35 -10.81
N PHE A 193 -9.90 9.29 -11.73
CA PHE A 193 -9.05 9.16 -12.92
C PHE A 193 -8.22 10.42 -13.07
N ASN A 194 -6.93 10.25 -13.17
CA ASN A 194 -5.94 11.31 -13.21
C ASN A 194 -5.91 12.06 -14.57
N ALA A 195 -5.26 13.20 -14.57
CA ALA A 195 -4.95 13.96 -15.77
C ALA A 195 -3.56 14.60 -15.65
N ALA A 196 -2.70 14.38 -16.63
CA ALA A 196 -1.39 15.02 -16.69
C ALA A 196 -1.52 16.43 -17.28
N GLN A 197 -0.83 17.41 -16.68
CA GLN A 197 -0.74 18.77 -17.19
C GLN A 197 0.25 18.86 -18.35
N SER A 198 1.34 18.08 -18.30
CA SER A 198 2.39 17.95 -19.31
C SER A 198 2.74 16.48 -19.51
N GLY A 199 3.40 16.14 -20.61
CA GLY A 199 3.79 14.74 -20.92
C GLY A 199 2.58 13.81 -21.08
N ARG A 200 1.48 14.30 -21.64
CA ARG A 200 0.19 13.58 -21.72
C ARG A 200 0.30 12.23 -22.42
N ASP A 201 1.19 12.13 -23.39
CA ASP A 201 1.37 10.92 -24.19
C ASP A 201 2.30 9.90 -23.52
N GLU A 202 3.04 10.34 -22.49
CA GLU A 202 4.08 9.55 -21.81
C GLU A 202 3.61 9.01 -20.46
N VAL A 203 2.47 9.49 -19.95
CA VAL A 203 2.01 9.16 -18.60
C VAL A 203 0.78 8.26 -18.66
N SER A 204 0.89 7.09 -18.09
CA SER A 204 -0.19 6.09 -17.97
C SER A 204 -0.04 5.26 -16.71
N GLY A 205 -1.07 4.50 -16.38
CA GLY A 205 -1.09 3.54 -15.29
C GLY A 205 -1.76 4.06 -14.01
N PRO A 206 -2.24 3.13 -13.18
CA PRO A 206 -2.86 3.47 -11.91
C PRO A 206 -1.84 3.94 -10.89
N GLU A 207 -2.31 4.73 -9.94
CA GLU A 207 -1.61 5.04 -8.70
C GLU A 207 -2.60 5.03 -7.54
N THR A 208 -2.19 4.48 -6.40
CA THR A 208 -3.06 4.35 -5.24
C THR A 208 -2.53 5.16 -4.07
N TYR A 209 -3.35 6.08 -3.57
CA TYR A 209 -3.00 6.98 -2.48
C TYR A 209 -3.56 6.50 -1.15
N CYS A 210 -2.75 6.62 -0.09
CA CYS A 210 -3.20 6.54 1.29
C CYS A 210 -2.72 7.76 2.07
N ILE A 211 -3.19 7.92 3.32
CA ILE A 211 -2.87 9.10 4.13
C ILE A 211 -1.36 9.24 4.35
N THR A 212 -0.85 10.46 4.23
CA THR A 212 0.54 10.80 4.58
C THR A 212 0.75 10.64 6.08
N PRO A 213 1.79 9.93 6.54
CA PRO A 213 2.11 9.84 7.95
C PRO A 213 2.44 11.21 8.55
N VAL A 214 2.20 11.37 9.84
CA VAL A 214 2.64 12.57 10.59
C VAL A 214 4.17 12.67 10.51
N GLY A 215 4.68 13.86 10.22
CA GLY A 215 6.12 14.10 10.09
C GLY A 215 6.71 13.89 8.68
N ALA A 216 5.87 13.56 7.69
CA ALA A 216 6.30 13.44 6.28
C ALA A 216 5.54 14.40 5.36
N SER A 217 6.11 14.73 4.21
CA SER A 217 5.44 15.46 3.13
C SER A 217 4.62 14.51 2.23
N SER A 218 3.55 15.03 1.65
CA SER A 218 2.77 14.30 0.64
C SER A 218 3.57 14.09 -0.64
N SER A 219 3.35 12.97 -1.32
CA SER A 219 4.09 12.61 -2.54
C SER A 219 3.77 13.53 -3.73
N ASN A 220 2.60 14.17 -3.71
CA ASN A 220 2.08 15.04 -4.76
C ASN A 220 2.27 16.52 -4.48
N ALA A 221 2.84 16.90 -3.34
CA ALA A 221 3.06 18.29 -2.94
C ALA A 221 4.55 18.58 -2.82
N GLN A 222 5.02 19.60 -3.53
CA GLN A 222 6.37 20.12 -3.36
C GLN A 222 6.38 21.14 -2.22
N GLY A 223 7.24 20.93 -1.22
CA GLY A 223 7.43 21.90 -0.13
C GLY A 223 6.28 21.95 0.88
N GLU A 224 5.39 20.98 0.92
CA GLU A 224 4.29 20.91 1.89
C GLU A 224 4.79 20.81 3.34
N GLY A 225 6.05 20.37 3.54
CA GLY A 225 6.61 20.13 4.88
C GLY A 225 5.94 18.99 5.64
N GLY A 226 6.51 18.65 6.79
CA GLY A 226 5.96 17.62 7.69
C GLY A 226 5.02 18.16 8.77
N ASP A 227 4.70 19.44 8.75
CA ASP A 227 4.13 20.20 9.87
C ASP A 227 2.61 20.11 10.03
N TYR A 228 1.98 19.22 9.28
CA TYR A 228 0.56 18.96 9.47
C TYR A 228 0.36 18.05 10.69
N GLY A 229 -0.43 18.52 11.63
CA GLY A 229 -0.85 17.76 12.80
C GLY A 229 -1.53 16.43 12.41
N PRO A 230 -1.67 15.52 13.40
CA PRO A 230 -2.31 14.23 13.16
C PRO A 230 -3.77 14.41 12.75
N THR A 231 -4.21 13.60 11.79
CA THR A 231 -5.60 13.48 11.36
C THR A 231 -6.23 12.20 11.90
N THR A 232 -7.56 12.07 11.82
CA THR A 232 -8.25 10.84 12.21
C THR A 232 -7.70 9.62 11.47
N ALA A 233 -7.42 9.75 10.18
CA ALA A 233 -6.93 8.69 9.32
C ALA A 233 -5.52 8.19 9.67
N ASN A 234 -4.69 9.01 10.34
CA ASN A 234 -3.33 8.59 10.71
C ASN A 234 -3.33 7.39 11.66
N ARG A 235 -4.39 7.19 12.46
CA ARG A 235 -4.56 5.99 13.30
C ARG A 235 -4.69 4.70 12.49
N PHE A 236 -5.04 4.81 11.23
CA PHE A 236 -5.18 3.70 10.29
C PHE A 236 -4.08 3.67 9.22
N GLY A 237 -3.02 4.48 9.38
CA GLY A 237 -2.00 4.70 8.35
C GLY A 237 -1.38 3.43 7.78
N ASN A 238 -0.95 2.50 8.65
CA ASN A 238 -0.37 1.23 8.21
C ASN A 238 -1.41 0.30 7.56
N LYS A 239 -2.65 0.31 8.05
CA LYS A 239 -3.75 -0.46 7.46
C LYS A 239 -4.14 0.10 6.08
N SER A 240 -4.16 1.43 5.95
CA SER A 240 -4.40 2.12 4.67
C SER A 240 -3.28 1.86 3.67
N LEU A 241 -2.02 1.83 4.13
CA LEU A 241 -0.88 1.45 3.29
C LEU A 241 -1.01 0.03 2.76
N LEU A 242 -1.36 -0.92 3.62
CA LEU A 242 -1.56 -2.32 3.23
C LEU A 242 -2.70 -2.47 2.23
N LEU A 243 -3.80 -1.75 2.44
CA LEU A 243 -4.93 -1.71 1.49
C LEU A 243 -4.49 -1.12 0.15
N ALA A 244 -3.77 0.02 0.17
CA ALA A 244 -3.25 0.66 -1.04
C ALA A 244 -2.29 -0.26 -1.81
N TYR A 245 -1.40 -0.95 -1.10
CA TYR A 245 -0.46 -1.89 -1.71
C TYR A 245 -1.16 -3.07 -2.38
N GLN A 246 -2.16 -3.69 -1.72
CA GLN A 246 -2.93 -4.78 -2.32
C GLN A 246 -3.77 -4.30 -3.50
N MET A 247 -4.24 -3.07 -3.45
CA MET A 247 -4.99 -2.43 -4.53
C MET A 247 -4.11 -2.20 -5.75
N GLU A 248 -2.99 -1.49 -5.58
CA GLU A 248 -2.04 -1.20 -6.65
C GLU A 248 -1.56 -2.49 -7.33
N LYS A 249 -1.10 -3.45 -6.52
CA LYS A 249 -0.71 -4.77 -7.01
C LYS A 249 -1.79 -5.42 -7.87
N SER A 250 -3.02 -5.35 -7.43
CA SER A 250 -4.14 -5.95 -8.14
C SER A 250 -4.45 -5.23 -9.45
N LEU A 251 -4.45 -3.90 -9.46
CA LEU A 251 -4.68 -3.09 -10.64
C LEU A 251 -3.62 -3.38 -11.71
N VAL A 252 -2.35 -3.25 -11.34
CA VAL A 252 -1.22 -3.48 -12.26
C VAL A 252 -1.27 -4.89 -12.85
N GLN A 253 -1.43 -5.93 -12.02
CA GLN A 253 -1.41 -7.31 -12.48
C GLN A 253 -2.60 -7.72 -13.34
N ASN A 254 -3.80 -7.18 -13.06
CA ASN A 254 -5.01 -7.61 -13.78
C ASN A 254 -5.33 -6.74 -14.99
N LEU A 255 -4.79 -5.52 -15.07
CA LEU A 255 -4.97 -4.64 -16.21
C LEU A 255 -3.77 -4.65 -17.17
N GLY A 256 -2.62 -5.20 -16.75
CA GLY A 256 -1.36 -5.10 -17.50
C GLY A 256 -0.93 -3.65 -17.65
N ALA A 257 -1.20 -2.82 -16.64
CA ALA A 257 -0.92 -1.39 -16.65
C ALA A 257 0.48 -1.10 -16.11
N GLU A 258 1.01 0.07 -16.44
CA GLU A 258 2.23 0.60 -15.84
C GLU A 258 2.00 0.85 -14.34
N ASP A 259 2.95 0.43 -13.51
CA ASP A 259 2.88 0.63 -12.06
C ASP A 259 3.40 2.01 -11.67
N ARG A 260 2.49 2.91 -11.30
CA ARG A 260 2.86 4.23 -10.78
C ARG A 260 2.97 4.27 -9.26
N GLY A 261 2.57 3.23 -8.62
CA GLY A 261 2.88 2.89 -7.25
C GLY A 261 1.92 3.40 -6.20
N VAL A 262 2.21 2.93 -5.00
CA VAL A 262 1.56 3.40 -3.78
C VAL A 262 2.16 4.75 -3.37
N ARG A 263 1.30 5.73 -3.14
CA ARG A 263 1.65 7.11 -2.83
C ARG A 263 0.99 7.59 -1.54
N ARG A 264 1.44 8.74 -1.07
CA ARG A 264 0.96 9.37 0.16
C ARG A 264 0.42 10.76 -0.13
N ALA A 265 -0.80 11.05 0.31
CA ALA A 265 -1.36 12.39 0.20
C ALA A 265 -2.32 12.71 1.34
N ARG A 266 -2.42 14.02 1.70
CA ARG A 266 -3.39 14.55 2.67
C ARG A 266 -4.66 15.00 1.96
N PHE A 267 -5.18 14.18 1.05
CA PHE A 267 -6.44 14.50 0.39
C PHE A 267 -7.56 14.67 1.42
N ALA A 268 -8.39 15.70 1.23
CA ALA A 268 -9.47 16.02 2.16
C ALA A 268 -10.42 14.84 2.40
N VAL A 269 -10.66 14.03 1.37
CA VAL A 269 -11.51 12.83 1.46
C VAL A 269 -10.89 11.69 2.28
N LEU A 270 -9.58 11.74 2.55
CA LEU A 270 -8.89 10.72 3.35
C LEU A 270 -8.69 11.12 4.81
N ARG A 271 -8.49 12.44 5.09
CA ARG A 271 -8.04 12.94 6.40
C ARG A 271 -8.91 12.54 7.58
N ASP A 272 -10.22 12.54 7.35
CA ASP A 272 -11.20 12.34 8.43
C ASP A 272 -11.82 10.94 8.45
N ALA A 273 -11.29 10.02 7.64
CA ALA A 273 -11.73 8.63 7.63
C ALA A 273 -11.35 7.92 8.94
N ALA A 274 -12.32 7.30 9.59
CA ALA A 274 -12.16 6.54 10.83
C ALA A 274 -12.02 5.02 10.58
N MET A 275 -11.50 4.65 9.40
CA MET A 275 -11.21 3.30 8.95
C MET A 275 -10.04 3.33 7.94
N PRO A 276 -9.48 2.19 7.53
CA PRO A 276 -8.54 2.13 6.40
C PRO A 276 -9.15 2.76 5.15
N ALA A 277 -8.45 3.75 4.58
CA ALA A 277 -8.94 4.61 3.52
C ALA A 277 -7.89 4.80 2.42
N ILE A 278 -8.31 4.68 1.17
CA ILE A 278 -7.49 4.91 -0.02
C ILE A 278 -8.24 5.72 -1.08
N LEU A 279 -7.46 6.36 -1.95
CA LEU A 279 -7.94 6.93 -3.19
C LEU A 279 -7.20 6.28 -4.36
N ILE A 280 -7.94 5.81 -5.34
CA ILE A 280 -7.43 5.19 -6.55
C ILE A 280 -7.55 6.21 -7.69
N GLU A 281 -6.42 6.51 -8.32
CA GLU A 281 -6.35 7.11 -9.64
C GLU A 281 -6.22 5.96 -10.65
N GLY A 282 -7.31 5.61 -11.31
CA GLY A 282 -7.41 4.40 -12.15
C GLY A 282 -6.72 4.50 -13.50
N GLY A 283 -5.88 5.50 -13.70
CA GLY A 283 -5.17 5.83 -14.94
C GLY A 283 -5.42 7.26 -15.39
N TYR A 284 -4.82 7.65 -16.50
CA TYR A 284 -4.79 9.03 -16.98
C TYR A 284 -5.77 9.26 -18.15
N MET A 285 -6.78 10.09 -17.91
CA MET A 285 -7.75 10.49 -18.94
C MET A 285 -7.09 11.24 -20.11
N THR A 286 -5.96 11.90 -19.85
CA THR A 286 -5.20 12.66 -20.84
C THR A 286 -4.34 11.79 -21.74
N SER A 287 -4.02 10.56 -21.35
CA SER A 287 -3.28 9.61 -22.19
C SER A 287 -4.12 9.22 -23.40
N PRO A 288 -3.61 9.33 -24.64
CA PRO A 288 -4.36 9.00 -25.84
C PRO A 288 -4.81 7.55 -25.92
N VAL A 289 -4.04 6.64 -25.31
CA VAL A 289 -4.33 5.20 -25.27
C VAL A 289 -5.19 4.85 -24.06
N GLU A 290 -4.76 5.27 -22.86
CA GLU A 290 -5.44 4.89 -21.61
C GLU A 290 -6.78 5.62 -21.46
N GLY A 291 -6.88 6.89 -21.85
CA GLY A 291 -8.14 7.63 -21.84
C GLY A 291 -9.24 6.90 -22.63
N LYS A 292 -8.92 6.38 -23.83
CA LYS A 292 -9.88 5.58 -24.62
C LYS A 292 -10.34 4.32 -23.86
N LYS A 293 -9.43 3.67 -23.13
CA LYS A 293 -9.78 2.51 -22.29
C LYS A 293 -10.70 2.93 -21.14
N ILE A 294 -10.39 4.04 -20.43
CA ILE A 294 -11.21 4.56 -19.34
C ILE A 294 -12.64 4.86 -19.81
N TYR A 295 -12.80 5.37 -21.04
CA TYR A 295 -14.12 5.68 -21.62
C TYR A 295 -14.89 4.44 -22.05
N ASP A 296 -14.22 3.29 -22.22
CA ASP A 296 -14.84 2.01 -22.56
C ASP A 296 -15.45 1.31 -21.32
N ALA A 297 -16.69 0.84 -21.45
CA ALA A 297 -17.40 0.19 -20.35
C ALA A 297 -16.82 -1.18 -19.99
N SER A 298 -16.30 -1.92 -20.97
CA SER A 298 -15.73 -3.26 -20.74
C SER A 298 -14.43 -3.17 -19.96
N TYR A 299 -13.61 -2.17 -20.24
CA TYR A 299 -12.39 -1.92 -19.47
C TYR A 299 -12.70 -1.50 -18.01
N ARG A 300 -13.70 -0.62 -17.81
CA ARG A 300 -14.13 -0.27 -16.44
C ARG A 300 -14.65 -1.47 -15.67
N LYS A 301 -15.31 -2.42 -16.33
CA LYS A 301 -15.72 -3.68 -15.68
C LYS A 301 -14.53 -4.55 -15.30
N GLN A 302 -13.48 -4.61 -16.13
CA GLN A 302 -12.21 -5.28 -15.79
C GLN A 302 -11.53 -4.59 -14.61
N MET A 303 -11.45 -3.25 -14.63
CA MET A 303 -10.92 -2.45 -13.52
C MET A 303 -11.71 -2.69 -12.23
N ALA A 304 -13.04 -2.73 -12.28
CA ALA A 304 -13.86 -3.06 -11.12
C ALA A 304 -13.51 -4.44 -10.55
N SER A 305 -13.28 -5.44 -11.40
CA SER A 305 -12.85 -6.76 -10.96
C SER A 305 -11.47 -6.75 -10.31
N ALA A 306 -10.54 -5.94 -10.83
CA ALA A 306 -9.22 -5.73 -10.22
C ALA A 306 -9.34 -5.05 -8.84
N ILE A 307 -10.20 -4.03 -8.70
CA ILE A 307 -10.48 -3.36 -7.43
C ILE A 307 -11.05 -4.35 -6.41
N VAL A 308 -12.05 -5.12 -6.80
CA VAL A 308 -12.65 -6.17 -5.93
C VAL A 308 -11.60 -7.17 -5.48
N LYS A 309 -10.72 -7.62 -6.38
CA LYS A 309 -9.63 -8.55 -6.05
C LYS A 309 -8.63 -7.93 -5.08
N GLY A 310 -8.30 -6.63 -5.22
CA GLY A 310 -7.47 -5.89 -4.27
C GLY A 310 -8.07 -5.86 -2.86
N ILE A 311 -9.37 -5.61 -2.75
CA ILE A 311 -10.12 -5.65 -1.48
C ILE A 311 -10.09 -7.06 -0.88
N LEU A 312 -10.33 -8.10 -1.67
CA LEU A 312 -10.28 -9.49 -1.20
C LEU A 312 -8.88 -9.91 -0.75
N ASN A 313 -7.83 -9.45 -1.43
CA ASN A 313 -6.46 -9.69 -1.01
C ASN A 313 -6.18 -9.03 0.35
N TYR A 314 -6.62 -7.78 0.55
CA TYR A 314 -6.50 -7.12 1.84
C TYR A 314 -7.30 -7.84 2.93
N GLN A 315 -8.53 -8.28 2.65
CA GLN A 315 -9.35 -9.05 3.60
C GLN A 315 -8.66 -10.34 4.06
N ARG A 316 -7.91 -11.03 3.18
CA ARG A 316 -7.15 -12.23 3.56
C ARG A 316 -6.05 -11.93 4.58
N LEU A 317 -5.48 -10.72 4.55
CA LEU A 317 -4.50 -10.30 5.55
C LEU A 317 -5.15 -10.00 6.91
N SER A 318 -6.40 -9.51 6.89
CA SER A 318 -7.18 -9.14 8.09
C SER A 318 -8.14 -10.24 8.57
N GLY A 319 -8.23 -11.35 7.85
CA GLY A 319 -9.02 -12.51 8.26
C GLY A 319 -8.32 -13.35 9.34
N PRO A 320 -9.06 -14.19 10.06
CA PRO A 320 -8.46 -15.12 11.01
C PRO A 320 -7.43 -16.00 10.30
N VAL A 321 -6.25 -16.13 10.87
CA VAL A 321 -5.26 -17.12 10.45
C VAL A 321 -5.96 -18.47 10.62
N LEU A 322 -6.32 -19.11 9.51
CA LEU A 322 -6.77 -20.50 9.54
C LEU A 322 -5.61 -21.32 10.11
N SER A 323 -5.70 -21.65 11.38
CA SER A 323 -4.79 -22.60 12.01
C SER A 323 -4.79 -23.87 11.14
N PRO A 324 -3.63 -24.46 10.82
CA PRO A 324 -3.59 -25.73 10.10
C PRO A 324 -4.02 -26.87 11.03
N ALA A 325 -5.28 -26.86 11.47
CA ALA A 325 -5.88 -27.88 12.29
C ALA A 325 -7.23 -28.24 11.69
N ALA A 326 -7.23 -29.41 11.09
CA ALA A 326 -8.36 -30.28 10.74
C ALA A 326 -8.46 -30.68 9.26
N THR A 327 -7.34 -31.08 8.65
CA THR A 327 -7.39 -32.08 7.59
C THR A 327 -7.10 -33.49 8.15
N GLY A 328 -7.63 -33.75 9.33
CA GLY A 328 -7.64 -35.08 9.95
C GLY A 328 -8.98 -35.77 9.70
N MET A 329 -9.39 -35.92 8.45
CA MET A 329 -10.37 -36.97 8.11
C MET A 329 -9.62 -38.28 7.98
N SER A 330 -9.43 -38.97 9.11
CA SER A 330 -9.07 -40.37 9.17
C SER A 330 -10.24 -41.17 8.61
N THR A 331 -10.17 -41.51 7.33
CA THR A 331 -11.08 -42.53 6.75
C THR A 331 -10.59 -43.90 7.19
N VAL A 332 -11.12 -44.39 8.28
CA VAL A 332 -10.94 -45.79 8.67
C VAL A 332 -11.73 -46.65 7.66
N ILE A 333 -10.99 -47.18 6.69
CA ILE A 333 -11.50 -48.24 5.80
C ILE A 333 -11.56 -49.53 6.63
N LYS A 334 -12.76 -49.96 7.04
CA LYS A 334 -12.99 -51.30 7.57
C LYS A 334 -12.85 -52.31 6.42
N VAL A 335 -11.74 -53.01 6.35
CA VAL A 335 -11.58 -54.15 5.49
C VAL A 335 -12.36 -55.32 6.13
N LYS A 336 -13.42 -55.77 5.43
CA LYS A 336 -14.18 -56.99 5.76
C LYS A 336 -13.37 -58.17 5.23
N THR A 337 -12.87 -59.03 6.12
CA THR A 337 -12.30 -60.32 5.76
C THR A 337 -13.46 -61.30 5.42
N PRO A 338 -13.39 -62.05 4.32
CA PRO A 338 -14.32 -63.15 4.05
C PRO A 338 -13.97 -64.37 4.88
N GLY A 339 -14.99 -64.93 5.54
CA GLY A 339 -14.95 -66.28 6.14
C GLY A 339 -15.33 -67.33 5.14
#